data_d107d8108eb3e008e925eb572570ef7e
#
_entry.id   d107d8108eb3e008e925eb572570ef7e
#
_cell.length_a   1.000
_cell.length_b   1.000
_cell.length_c   1.000
_cell.angle_alpha   90.00
_cell.angle_beta   90.00
_cell.angle_gamma   90.00
#
_symmetry.space_group_name_H-M   'P 1'
#
loop_
_entity.id
_entity.type
_entity.pdbx_description
1 polymer ?
#
loop_
_entity_poly.entity_id
_entity_poly.type
_entity_poly.pdbx_seq_one_letter_code
_entity_poly.pdbx_strand_id
1 'polypeptide(L)'
;TLVGFLGTARIHLQIDVGFGDVITPGVQELDYPTLLEFDAPRLLGYTPETTIAEKFQAMVVLDMANTRMKDFLDIWLLAQGRPFSGPVLADAIGATFRRRATDLPTRTPIALTPAFHSTPVKHTQWRAYLRKGRVQGAVPELDVIASRIHAFVMPVVGSLTAGEEFLHRWRPGGPWVPGED
;
A
#
# COMPACT_ATOMS: atom_id res chain seq x y z
N THR A 1 16.39 10.73 15.91
CA THR A 1 15.53 11.92 16.09
C THR A 1 16.38 13.18 15.95
N LEU A 2 15.94 14.14 15.18
CA LEU A 2 16.55 15.48 15.05
C LEU A 2 15.64 16.49 15.71
N VAL A 3 16.22 17.60 16.15
CA VAL A 3 15.46 18.73 16.69
C VAL A 3 15.82 19.98 15.87
N GLY A 4 14.84 20.50 15.16
CA GLY A 4 14.94 21.79 14.46
C GLY A 4 14.41 22.92 15.34
N PHE A 5 14.89 24.14 15.10
CA PHE A 5 14.41 25.34 15.74
C PHE A 5 13.94 26.34 14.68
N LEU A 6 12.77 26.91 14.88
CA LEU A 6 12.26 28.03 14.10
C LEU A 6 11.88 29.14 15.09
N GLY A 7 12.75 30.13 15.22
CA GLY A 7 12.65 31.09 16.33
C GLY A 7 12.70 30.38 17.69
N THR A 8 11.66 30.51 18.48
CA THR A 8 11.52 29.84 19.78
C THR A 8 10.82 28.47 19.69
N ALA A 9 10.26 28.11 18.53
CA ALA A 9 9.57 26.83 18.35
C ALA A 9 10.56 25.68 18.19
N ARG A 10 10.32 24.58 18.94
CA ARG A 10 11.08 23.32 18.83
C ARG A 10 10.29 22.34 17.96
N ILE A 11 10.91 21.88 16.88
CA ILE A 11 10.33 20.92 15.93
C ILE A 11 11.09 19.61 16.05
N HIS A 12 10.39 18.56 16.49
CA HIS A 12 10.96 17.21 16.53
C HIS A 12 10.76 16.53 15.20
N LEU A 13 11.86 16.09 14.57
CA LEU A 13 11.88 15.33 13.34
C LEU A 13 12.34 13.92 13.61
N GLN A 14 11.61 12.94 13.13
CA GLN A 14 12.01 11.54 13.15
C GLN A 14 12.38 11.11 11.72
N ILE A 15 13.54 10.47 11.59
CA ILE A 15 13.96 9.83 10.35
C ILE A 15 14.15 8.36 10.68
N ASP A 16 13.42 7.51 9.98
CA ASP A 16 13.55 6.07 10.03
C ASP A 16 14.36 5.63 8.81
N VAL A 17 15.39 4.82 9.01
CA VAL A 17 16.26 4.34 7.93
C VAL A 17 16.11 2.84 7.83
N GLY A 18 15.62 2.38 6.68
CA GLY A 18 15.54 0.97 6.32
C GLY A 18 16.70 0.58 5.39
N PHE A 19 17.10 -0.68 5.44
CA PHE A 19 18.14 -1.22 4.57
C PHE A 19 17.66 -2.49 3.87
N GLY A 20 18.01 -2.61 2.60
CA GLY A 20 17.86 -3.85 1.85
C GLY A 20 16.47 -4.12 1.32
N ASP A 21 15.61 -3.12 1.22
CA ASP A 21 14.33 -3.26 0.53
C ASP A 21 14.57 -3.47 -0.98
N VAL A 22 13.76 -4.32 -1.59
CA VAL A 22 13.78 -4.55 -3.03
C VAL A 22 12.73 -3.63 -3.66
N ILE A 23 13.18 -2.82 -4.61
CA ILE A 23 12.31 -1.87 -5.32
C ILE A 23 12.11 -2.36 -6.75
N THR A 24 10.86 -2.62 -7.13
CA THR A 24 10.47 -3.13 -8.44
C THR A 24 9.57 -2.11 -9.17
N PRO A 25 9.84 -1.82 -10.45
CA PRO A 25 10.95 -2.25 -11.30
C PRO A 25 12.29 -1.57 -10.99
N GLY A 26 12.32 -0.61 -10.10
CA GLY A 26 13.48 0.18 -9.67
C GLY A 26 13.05 1.48 -9.01
N VAL A 27 13.99 2.24 -8.46
CA VAL A 27 13.69 3.54 -7.86
C VAL A 27 13.18 4.52 -8.91
N GLN A 28 12.27 5.40 -8.52
CA GLN A 28 11.77 6.48 -9.36
C GLN A 28 12.25 7.83 -8.84
N GLU A 29 12.70 8.71 -9.76
CA GLU A 29 12.85 10.10 -9.43
C GLU A 29 11.48 10.78 -9.41
N LEU A 30 11.22 11.54 -8.35
CA LEU A 30 9.99 12.33 -8.22
C LEU A 30 10.31 13.73 -7.69
N ASP A 31 9.57 14.67 -8.20
CA ASP A 31 9.53 16.02 -7.66
C ASP A 31 8.56 16.01 -6.47
N TYR A 32 9.12 16.17 -5.27
CA TYR A 32 8.30 16.12 -4.06
C TYR A 32 7.53 17.44 -3.89
N PRO A 33 6.20 17.41 -3.77
CA PRO A 33 5.40 18.63 -3.71
C PRO A 33 5.77 19.49 -2.50
N THR A 34 5.96 20.77 -2.71
CA THR A 34 6.22 21.75 -1.66
C THR A 34 4.93 22.35 -1.14
N LEU A 35 4.93 22.76 0.14
CA LEU A 35 3.80 23.46 0.76
C LEU A 35 3.87 24.99 0.55
N LEU A 36 5.05 25.48 0.20
CA LEU A 36 5.34 26.90 -0.03
C LEU A 36 5.94 27.05 -1.42
N GLU A 37 6.13 28.30 -1.88
CA GLU A 37 6.70 28.63 -3.18
C GLU A 37 8.23 28.42 -3.20
N PHE A 38 8.65 27.20 -2.98
CA PHE A 38 10.04 26.75 -3.14
C PHE A 38 10.13 25.76 -4.31
N ASP A 39 11.33 25.64 -4.87
CA ASP A 39 11.60 24.61 -5.85
C ASP A 39 11.35 23.22 -5.25
N ALA A 40 10.66 22.37 -6.00
CA ALA A 40 10.39 21.01 -5.57
C ALA A 40 11.69 20.20 -5.47
N PRO A 41 12.01 19.60 -4.32
CA PRO A 41 13.19 18.75 -4.23
C PRO A 41 12.97 17.47 -5.04
N ARG A 42 13.99 17.10 -5.83
CA ARG A 42 14.00 15.81 -6.56
C ARG A 42 14.51 14.73 -5.65
N LEU A 43 13.66 13.72 -5.42
CA LEU A 43 13.93 12.63 -4.51
C LEU A 43 13.82 11.28 -5.23
N LEU A 44 14.58 10.31 -4.76
CA LEU A 44 14.38 8.91 -5.14
C LEU A 44 13.28 8.31 -4.25
N GLY A 45 12.27 7.73 -4.87
CA GLY A 45 11.14 7.13 -4.16
C GLY A 45 10.85 5.71 -4.59
N TYR A 46 10.06 5.03 -3.78
CA TYR A 46 9.52 3.73 -4.11
C TYR A 46 8.47 3.85 -5.21
N THR A 47 8.40 2.81 -6.05
CA THR A 47 7.31 2.69 -7.01
C THR A 47 5.99 2.42 -6.28
N PRO A 48 4.85 2.77 -6.87
CA PRO A 48 3.54 2.39 -6.34
C PRO A 48 3.41 0.88 -6.12
N GLU A 49 3.97 0.07 -7.02
CA GLU A 49 3.95 -1.39 -6.95
C GLU A 49 4.70 -1.91 -5.73
N THR A 50 5.91 -1.41 -5.49
CA THR A 50 6.67 -1.74 -4.27
C THR A 50 5.93 -1.31 -3.02
N THR A 51 5.37 -0.10 -3.02
CA THR A 51 4.56 0.40 -1.89
C THR A 51 3.37 -0.52 -1.59
N ILE A 52 2.66 -0.99 -2.62
CA ILE A 52 1.55 -1.94 -2.47
C ILE A 52 2.05 -3.28 -1.93
N ALA A 53 3.12 -3.81 -2.51
CA ALA A 53 3.68 -5.09 -2.12
C ALA A 53 4.09 -5.13 -0.64
N GLU A 54 4.76 -4.10 -0.16
CA GLU A 54 5.19 -3.98 1.24
C GLU A 54 4.01 -3.87 2.22
N LYS A 55 3.01 -3.07 1.88
CA LYS A 55 1.80 -2.90 2.70
C LYS A 55 0.96 -4.16 2.72
N PHE A 56 0.83 -4.85 1.59
CA PHE A 56 0.14 -6.12 1.49
C PHE A 56 0.86 -7.22 2.29
N GLN A 57 2.18 -7.31 2.20
CA GLN A 57 2.96 -8.24 3.01
C GLN A 57 2.78 -7.98 4.52
N ALA A 58 2.76 -6.71 4.94
CA ALA A 58 2.47 -6.36 6.33
C ALA A 58 1.05 -6.78 6.75
N MET A 59 0.05 -6.69 5.87
CA MET A 59 -1.31 -7.18 6.15
C MET A 59 -1.34 -8.70 6.38
N VAL A 60 -0.56 -9.45 5.61
CA VAL A 60 -0.44 -10.90 5.74
C VAL A 60 0.20 -11.28 7.07
N VAL A 61 1.33 -10.65 7.42
CA VAL A 61 2.10 -11.00 8.62
C VAL A 61 1.41 -10.55 9.91
N LEU A 62 0.78 -9.37 9.91
CA LEU A 62 0.16 -8.82 11.11
C LEU A 62 -1.21 -9.43 11.42
N ASP A 63 -1.86 -10.01 10.44
CA ASP A 63 -3.11 -10.74 10.59
C ASP A 63 -4.15 -9.95 11.44
N MET A 64 -4.80 -10.57 12.42
CA MET A 64 -5.75 -9.93 13.34
C MET A 64 -5.14 -8.82 14.19
N ALA A 65 -3.83 -8.87 14.46
CA ALA A 65 -3.12 -7.84 15.22
C ALA A 65 -2.89 -6.54 14.41
N ASN A 66 -3.18 -6.52 13.11
CA ASN A 66 -2.94 -5.36 12.26
C ASN A 66 -3.75 -4.14 12.73
N THR A 67 -3.04 -3.08 13.09
CA THR A 67 -3.61 -1.76 13.44
C THR A 67 -3.24 -0.67 12.44
N ARG A 68 -2.55 -1.03 11.34
CA ARG A 68 -2.01 -0.11 10.34
C ARG A 68 -3.10 0.31 9.34
N MET A 69 -4.11 1.04 9.80
CA MET A 69 -5.24 1.50 8.97
C MET A 69 -4.79 2.34 7.78
N LYS A 70 -3.65 3.03 7.90
CA LYS A 70 -3.04 3.79 6.81
C LYS A 70 -2.75 2.90 5.59
N ASP A 71 -2.28 1.66 5.80
CA ASP A 71 -1.91 0.77 4.70
C ASP A 71 -3.12 0.39 3.84
N PHE A 72 -4.29 0.20 4.45
CA PHE A 72 -5.54 -0.03 3.72
C PHE A 72 -5.93 1.17 2.86
N LEU A 73 -5.87 2.38 3.44
CA LEU A 73 -6.20 3.59 2.69
C LEU A 73 -5.22 3.81 1.54
N ASP A 74 -3.92 3.63 1.77
CA ASP A 74 -2.88 3.87 0.77
C ASP A 74 -3.03 2.93 -0.43
N ILE A 75 -3.23 1.60 -0.20
CA ILE A 75 -3.45 0.65 -1.30
C ILE A 75 -4.71 1.00 -2.08
N TRP A 76 -5.80 1.32 -1.38
CA TRP A 76 -7.05 1.69 -2.02
C TRP A 76 -6.90 2.95 -2.87
N LEU A 77 -6.28 4.02 -2.36
CA LEU A 77 -6.04 5.26 -3.11
C LEU A 77 -5.19 5.03 -4.36
N LEU A 78 -4.13 4.22 -4.25
CA LEU A 78 -3.31 3.87 -5.40
C LEU A 78 -4.11 3.11 -6.46
N ALA A 79 -4.89 2.10 -6.04
CA ALA A 79 -5.72 1.30 -6.94
C ALA A 79 -6.86 2.12 -7.58
N GLN A 80 -7.38 3.16 -6.90
CA GLN A 80 -8.40 4.05 -7.46
C GLN A 80 -7.82 5.06 -8.45
N GLY A 81 -6.63 5.57 -8.19
CA GLY A 81 -6.08 6.72 -8.92
C GLY A 81 -5.16 6.34 -10.09
N ARG A 82 -4.72 5.09 -10.21
CA ARG A 82 -3.68 4.71 -11.18
C ARG A 82 -3.99 3.40 -11.90
N PRO A 83 -3.52 3.27 -13.15
CA PRO A 83 -3.43 1.96 -13.81
C PRO A 83 -2.23 1.18 -13.27
N PHE A 84 -2.29 -0.15 -13.32
CA PHE A 84 -1.18 -1.04 -12.99
C PHE A 84 -1.02 -2.13 -14.05
N SER A 85 0.25 -2.50 -14.30
CA SER A 85 0.61 -3.69 -15.06
C SER A 85 0.60 -4.90 -14.14
N GLY A 86 -0.12 -5.95 -14.51
CA GLY A 86 -0.19 -7.20 -13.76
C GLY A 86 1.18 -7.84 -13.55
N PRO A 87 2.00 -8.00 -14.61
CA PRO A 87 3.36 -8.53 -14.48
C PRO A 87 4.23 -7.74 -13.49
N VAL A 88 4.23 -6.40 -13.60
CA VAL A 88 5.06 -5.55 -12.73
C VAL A 88 4.61 -5.62 -11.27
N LEU A 89 3.30 -5.65 -11.02
CA LEU A 89 2.78 -5.81 -9.65
C LEU A 89 3.07 -7.21 -9.09
N ALA A 90 3.00 -8.25 -9.93
CA ALA A 90 3.38 -9.61 -9.56
C ALA A 90 4.86 -9.69 -9.16
N ASP A 91 5.74 -9.09 -9.95
CA ASP A 91 7.17 -9.04 -9.66
C ASP A 91 7.44 -8.33 -8.33
N ALA A 92 6.80 -7.19 -8.08
CA ALA A 92 6.94 -6.43 -6.84
C ALA A 92 6.49 -7.24 -5.62
N ILE A 93 5.32 -7.88 -5.69
CA ILE A 93 4.79 -8.74 -4.62
C ILE A 93 5.74 -9.93 -4.39
N GLY A 94 6.09 -10.65 -5.44
CA GLY A 94 6.98 -11.80 -5.35
C GLY A 94 8.36 -11.44 -4.76
N ALA A 95 8.96 -10.33 -5.20
CA ALA A 95 10.24 -9.86 -4.72
C ALA A 95 10.19 -9.47 -3.24
N THR A 96 9.16 -8.73 -2.82
CA THR A 96 8.97 -8.32 -1.41
C THR A 96 8.77 -9.51 -0.49
N PHE A 97 7.92 -10.47 -0.88
CA PHE A 97 7.66 -11.67 -0.07
C PHE A 97 8.91 -12.54 0.06
N ARG A 98 9.64 -12.78 -1.04
CA ARG A 98 10.93 -13.50 -1.00
C ARG A 98 11.95 -12.78 -0.11
N ARG A 99 12.09 -11.46 -0.26
CA ARG A 99 13.07 -10.67 0.52
C ARG A 99 12.78 -10.73 2.02
N ARG A 100 11.50 -10.77 2.41
CA ARG A 100 11.08 -10.83 3.81
C ARG A 100 10.85 -12.24 4.34
N ALA A 101 11.25 -13.26 3.57
CA ALA A 101 11.05 -14.67 3.91
C ALA A 101 9.60 -14.97 4.38
N THR A 102 8.64 -14.40 3.66
CA THR A 102 7.21 -14.56 3.92
C THR A 102 6.61 -15.39 2.78
N ASP A 103 5.85 -16.43 3.12
CA ASP A 103 5.16 -17.22 2.11
C ASP A 103 3.99 -16.43 1.50
N LEU A 104 3.79 -16.61 0.19
CA LEU A 104 2.60 -16.08 -0.47
C LEU A 104 1.34 -16.75 0.10
N PRO A 105 0.29 -15.98 0.43
CA PRO A 105 -0.92 -16.55 0.99
C PRO A 105 -1.67 -17.37 -0.07
N THR A 106 -1.99 -18.63 0.24
CA THR A 106 -2.82 -19.52 -0.59
C THR A 106 -4.32 -19.31 -0.35
N ARG A 107 -4.69 -18.50 0.63
CA ARG A 107 -6.06 -18.11 0.97
C ARG A 107 -6.12 -16.61 1.18
N THR A 108 -7.32 -16.04 1.12
CA THR A 108 -7.53 -14.64 1.47
C THR A 108 -6.97 -14.35 2.87
N PRO A 109 -6.02 -13.42 3.02
CA PRO A 109 -5.51 -12.99 4.31
C PRO A 109 -6.64 -12.49 5.21
N ILE A 110 -6.57 -12.78 6.51
CA ILE A 110 -7.62 -12.41 7.48
C ILE A 110 -7.92 -10.90 7.42
N ALA A 111 -6.90 -10.07 7.25
CA ALA A 111 -7.04 -8.62 7.12
C ALA A 111 -8.02 -8.17 6.02
N LEU A 112 -8.26 -9.01 5.00
CA LEU A 112 -9.18 -8.75 3.89
C LEU A 112 -10.51 -9.51 4.01
N THR A 113 -10.80 -10.13 5.16
CA THR A 113 -12.02 -10.93 5.39
C THR A 113 -12.98 -10.24 6.36
N PRO A 114 -14.27 -10.62 6.36
CA PRO A 114 -15.24 -10.16 7.35
C PRO A 114 -14.82 -10.41 8.80
N ALA A 115 -14.06 -11.49 9.06
CA ALA A 115 -13.53 -11.77 10.40
C ALA A 115 -12.67 -10.63 10.95
N PHE A 116 -12.01 -9.88 10.09
CA PHE A 116 -11.25 -8.69 10.48
C PHE A 116 -12.10 -7.42 10.46
N HIS A 117 -12.57 -7.04 9.28
CA HIS A 117 -13.14 -5.70 9.05
C HIS A 117 -14.55 -5.51 9.64
N SER A 118 -15.29 -6.59 9.99
CA SER A 118 -16.59 -6.47 10.63
C SER A 118 -16.53 -6.40 12.17
N THR A 119 -15.34 -6.39 12.77
CA THR A 119 -15.22 -6.30 14.22
C THR A 119 -15.38 -4.85 14.71
N PRO A 120 -16.08 -4.62 15.84
CA PRO A 120 -16.24 -3.27 16.41
C PRO A 120 -14.91 -2.54 16.66
N VAL A 121 -13.88 -3.30 17.04
CA VAL A 121 -12.54 -2.77 17.30
C VAL A 121 -11.94 -2.19 16.02
N LYS A 122 -12.03 -2.90 14.89
CA LYS A 122 -11.47 -2.43 13.62
C LYS A 122 -12.24 -1.24 13.05
N HIS A 123 -13.57 -1.22 13.19
CA HIS A 123 -14.37 -0.04 12.87
C HIS A 123 -13.94 1.19 13.70
N THR A 124 -13.73 1.00 15.01
CA THR A 124 -13.27 2.08 15.88
C THR A 124 -11.89 2.59 15.47
N GLN A 125 -10.95 1.67 15.18
CA GLN A 125 -9.61 2.02 14.71
C GLN A 125 -9.65 2.77 13.38
N TRP A 126 -10.47 2.31 12.42
CA TRP A 126 -10.65 2.96 11.13
C TRP A 126 -11.16 4.40 11.26
N ARG A 127 -12.24 4.60 11.98
CA ARG A 127 -12.82 5.94 12.20
C ARG A 127 -11.87 6.87 12.97
N ALA A 128 -11.16 6.33 13.96
CA ALA A 128 -10.17 7.11 14.70
C ALA A 128 -9.01 7.54 13.80
N TYR A 129 -8.55 6.66 12.90
CA TYR A 129 -7.52 6.97 11.92
C TYR A 129 -7.96 8.08 10.95
N LEU A 130 -9.14 7.97 10.35
CA LEU A 130 -9.67 8.98 9.43
C LEU A 130 -9.81 10.35 10.11
N ARG A 131 -10.36 10.38 11.33
CA ARG A 131 -10.52 11.62 12.11
C ARG A 131 -9.18 12.25 12.47
N LYS A 132 -8.21 11.48 12.96
CA LYS A 132 -6.88 11.95 13.34
C LYS A 132 -6.10 12.46 12.13
N GLY A 133 -6.17 11.75 11.02
CA GLY A 133 -5.50 12.08 9.77
C GLY A 133 -6.13 13.25 9.02
N ARG A 134 -7.28 13.77 9.47
CA ARG A 134 -8.07 14.80 8.75
C ARG A 134 -8.24 14.45 7.28
N VAL A 135 -8.45 13.16 7.00
CA VAL A 135 -8.61 12.69 5.63
C VAL A 135 -9.81 13.37 5.00
N GLN A 136 -9.59 14.10 3.91
CA GLN A 136 -10.63 14.84 3.21
C GLN A 136 -11.30 13.96 2.16
N GLY A 137 -12.56 14.26 1.88
CA GLY A 137 -13.35 13.54 0.88
C GLY A 137 -14.14 12.36 1.45
N ALA A 138 -14.95 11.75 0.59
CA ALA A 138 -15.76 10.58 0.94
C ALA A 138 -14.89 9.32 0.88
N VAL A 139 -14.38 8.89 2.04
CA VAL A 139 -13.65 7.63 2.17
C VAL A 139 -14.64 6.53 2.56
N PRO A 140 -14.66 5.39 1.82
CA PRO A 140 -15.53 4.28 2.17
C PRO A 140 -15.22 3.66 3.53
N GLU A 141 -16.17 2.88 4.06
CA GLU A 141 -15.94 2.07 5.26
C GLU A 141 -14.92 0.96 4.97
N LEU A 142 -14.33 0.41 6.03
CA LEU A 142 -13.19 -0.50 5.95
C LEU A 142 -13.50 -1.79 5.16
N ASP A 143 -14.73 -2.30 5.25
CA ASP A 143 -15.19 -3.50 4.53
C ASP A 143 -15.19 -3.28 3.00
N VAL A 144 -15.65 -2.12 2.55
CA VAL A 144 -15.62 -1.76 1.13
C VAL A 144 -14.18 -1.64 0.64
N ILE A 145 -13.31 -1.01 1.43
CA ILE A 145 -11.89 -0.89 1.10
C ILE A 145 -11.21 -2.26 1.06
N ALA A 146 -11.43 -3.11 2.07
CA ALA A 146 -10.88 -4.46 2.11
C ALA A 146 -11.33 -5.30 0.90
N SER A 147 -12.60 -5.20 0.51
CA SER A 147 -13.13 -5.88 -0.68
C SER A 147 -12.47 -5.39 -1.97
N ARG A 148 -12.21 -4.09 -2.08
CA ARG A 148 -11.52 -3.51 -3.25
C ARG A 148 -10.05 -3.93 -3.30
N ILE A 149 -9.36 -3.93 -2.16
CA ILE A 149 -7.99 -4.44 -2.07
C ILE A 149 -7.95 -5.92 -2.45
N HIS A 150 -8.88 -6.73 -1.95
CA HIS A 150 -8.99 -8.13 -2.32
C HIS A 150 -9.11 -8.31 -3.84
N ALA A 151 -10.05 -7.60 -4.49
CA ALA A 151 -10.24 -7.67 -5.93
C ALA A 151 -9.01 -7.21 -6.73
N PHE A 152 -8.18 -6.34 -6.15
CA PHE A 152 -6.98 -5.82 -6.76
C PHE A 152 -5.77 -6.77 -6.60
N VAL A 153 -5.48 -7.24 -5.37
CA VAL A 153 -4.24 -7.99 -5.11
C VAL A 153 -4.38 -9.50 -5.25
N MET A 154 -5.55 -10.08 -4.90
CA MET A 154 -5.67 -11.54 -4.84
C MET A 154 -5.61 -12.26 -6.19
N PRO A 155 -6.10 -11.71 -7.31
CA PRO A 155 -5.86 -12.33 -8.61
C PRO A 155 -4.37 -12.45 -8.96
N VAL A 156 -3.59 -11.42 -8.66
CA VAL A 156 -2.13 -11.41 -8.88
C VAL A 156 -1.45 -12.47 -8.01
N VAL A 157 -1.83 -12.55 -6.74
CA VAL A 157 -1.29 -13.55 -5.80
C VAL A 157 -1.67 -14.96 -6.22
N GLY A 158 -2.89 -15.15 -6.72
CA GLY A 158 -3.35 -16.44 -7.24
C GLY A 158 -2.46 -16.96 -8.38
N SER A 159 -2.17 -16.11 -9.37
CA SER A 159 -1.25 -16.48 -10.47
C SER A 159 0.16 -16.77 -9.97
N LEU A 160 0.68 -15.94 -9.06
CA LEU A 160 2.01 -16.18 -8.46
C LEU A 160 2.10 -17.53 -7.74
N THR A 161 1.06 -17.91 -6.99
CA THR A 161 1.03 -19.19 -6.27
C THR A 161 0.84 -20.38 -7.21
N ALA A 162 0.18 -20.17 -8.35
CA ALA A 162 0.04 -21.18 -9.40
C ALA A 162 1.30 -21.29 -10.30
N GLY A 163 2.25 -20.36 -10.19
CA GLY A 163 3.40 -20.29 -11.11
C GLY A 163 3.03 -19.81 -12.52
N GLU A 164 1.94 -19.05 -12.63
CA GLU A 164 1.42 -18.51 -13.89
C GLU A 164 1.73 -17.02 -14.05
N GLU A 165 1.85 -16.57 -15.28
CA GLU A 165 1.97 -15.14 -15.57
C GLU A 165 0.61 -14.45 -15.46
N PHE A 166 0.60 -13.26 -14.87
CA PHE A 166 -0.61 -12.45 -14.73
C PHE A 166 -0.64 -11.33 -15.78
N LEU A 167 -0.99 -11.63 -17.01
CA LEU A 167 -0.99 -10.72 -18.16
C LEU A 167 -2.25 -9.83 -18.22
N HIS A 168 -2.54 -9.13 -17.14
CA HIS A 168 -3.69 -8.25 -17.04
C HIS A 168 -3.27 -6.82 -16.73
N ARG A 169 -4.15 -5.87 -17.01
CA ARG A 169 -3.98 -4.46 -16.68
C ARG A 169 -5.11 -4.01 -15.76
N TRP A 170 -4.75 -3.37 -14.66
CA TRP A 170 -5.70 -2.72 -13.78
C TRP A 170 -6.08 -1.35 -14.33
N ARG A 171 -7.38 -1.10 -14.48
CA ARG A 171 -7.89 0.25 -14.72
C ARG A 171 -8.04 0.99 -13.39
N PRO A 172 -7.84 2.33 -13.33
CA PRO A 172 -8.13 3.10 -12.13
C PRO A 172 -9.52 2.76 -11.59
N GLY A 173 -9.60 2.30 -10.33
CA GLY A 173 -10.83 1.82 -9.70
C GLY A 173 -11.26 0.40 -10.06
N GLY A 174 -10.58 -0.26 -10.98
CA GLY A 174 -10.87 -1.63 -11.43
C GLY A 174 -11.88 -1.71 -12.58
N PRO A 175 -12.12 -2.90 -13.06
CA PRO A 175 -11.47 -4.17 -12.72
C PRO A 175 -10.15 -4.41 -13.44
N TRP A 176 -9.53 -5.58 -13.20
CA TRP A 176 -8.52 -6.15 -14.08
C TRP A 176 -9.15 -6.47 -15.44
N VAL A 177 -8.45 -6.12 -16.49
CA VAL A 177 -8.83 -6.45 -17.88
C VAL A 177 -7.63 -7.14 -18.56
N PRO A 178 -7.84 -7.96 -19.60
CA PRO A 178 -6.73 -8.50 -20.38
C PRO A 178 -5.77 -7.39 -20.80
N GLY A 179 -4.47 -7.65 -20.69
CA GLY A 179 -3.44 -6.78 -21.27
C GLY A 179 -3.59 -6.75 -22.80
N GLU A 180 -3.31 -5.62 -23.40
CA GLU A 180 -3.11 -5.54 -24.85
C GLU A 180 -1.69 -6.05 -25.12
N ASP A 181 -1.56 -6.96 -26.09
CA ASP A 181 -0.28 -7.48 -26.59
C ASP A 181 0.57 -6.38 -27.23
#